data_c154d11da37bdcca3265a4f1692f4e17
#
_entry.id   c154d11da37bdcca3265a4f1692f4e17
#
_cell.length_a   1.000
_cell.length_b   1.000
_cell.length_c   1.000
_cell.angle_alpha   90.00
_cell.angle_beta   90.00
_cell.angle_gamma   90.00
#
_symmetry.space_group_name_H-M   'P 1'
#
loop_
_entity.id
_entity.type
_entity.pdbx_description
1 polymer ?
#
loop_
_entity_poly.entity_id
_entity_poly.type
_entity_poly.pdbx_seq_one_letter_code
_entity_poly.pdbx_strand_id
1 'polypeptide(L)'
;LLGGILCGLLTGMPLAQSTAIACGLGWYSLSGVTVTNLMGPRPGSIAFLSNLMREIFSFFSIPWISRHLGYFSCIGPAGATSEDTTLPMMIRYTNEETVVISVFNGVICSAAVPVLIAFCSRFF
;
A
#
# COMPACT_ATOMS: atom_id res chain seq x y z
N LEU A 1 1.61 -4.59 8.54
CA LEU A 1 1.79 -5.94 9.10
C LEU A 1 0.61 -6.38 9.97
N LEU A 2 0.24 -5.61 10.99
CA LEU A 2 -0.87 -5.97 11.90
C LEU A 2 -2.18 -6.23 11.14
N GLY A 3 -2.53 -5.40 10.18
CA GLY A 3 -3.70 -5.61 9.33
C GLY A 3 -3.63 -6.91 8.52
N GLY A 4 -2.45 -7.24 8.02
CA GLY A 4 -2.23 -8.50 7.29
C GLY A 4 -2.39 -9.72 8.19
N ILE A 5 -1.87 -9.66 9.40
CA ILE A 5 -2.02 -10.73 10.41
C ILE A 5 -3.50 -10.91 10.75
N LEU A 6 -4.21 -9.83 11.02
CA LEU A 6 -5.62 -9.88 11.36
C LEU A 6 -6.47 -10.45 10.21
N CYS A 7 -6.23 -9.99 8.98
CA CYS A 7 -6.88 -10.55 7.80
C CYS A 7 -6.60 -12.04 7.62
N GLY A 8 -5.37 -12.48 7.81
CA GLY A 8 -4.99 -13.88 7.75
C GLY A 8 -5.77 -14.74 8.74
N LEU A 9 -5.89 -14.26 9.97
CA LEU A 9 -6.65 -14.96 11.02
C LEU A 9 -8.15 -15.03 10.71
N LEU A 10 -8.72 -13.94 10.17
CA LEU A 10 -10.15 -13.89 9.84
C LEU A 10 -10.53 -14.70 8.61
N THR A 11 -9.65 -14.74 7.60
CA THR A 11 -9.93 -15.42 6.33
C THR A 11 -9.41 -16.86 6.27
N GLY A 12 -8.62 -17.28 7.25
CA GLY A 12 -7.97 -18.60 7.26
C GLY A 12 -6.81 -18.72 6.28
N MET A 13 -6.30 -17.63 5.74
CA MET A 13 -5.12 -17.63 4.89
C MET A 13 -3.84 -17.83 5.71
N PRO A 14 -2.80 -18.50 5.14
CA PRO A 14 -1.50 -18.56 5.79
C PRO A 14 -0.97 -17.16 6.12
N LEU A 15 -0.38 -16.98 7.30
CA LEU A 15 0.12 -15.67 7.74
C LEU A 15 1.18 -15.10 6.81
N ALA A 16 2.04 -15.95 6.24
CA ALA A 16 3.02 -15.53 5.25
C ALA A 16 2.37 -14.85 4.04
N GLN A 17 1.29 -15.41 3.52
CA GLN A 17 0.58 -14.88 2.35
C GLN A 17 -0.13 -13.57 2.70
N SER A 18 -0.89 -13.54 3.77
CA SER A 18 -1.68 -12.35 4.13
C SER A 18 -0.80 -11.15 4.52
N THR A 19 0.31 -11.39 5.23
CA THR A 19 1.26 -10.33 5.59
C THR A 19 2.02 -9.82 4.37
N ALA A 20 2.45 -10.71 3.48
CA ALA A 20 3.12 -10.32 2.24
C ALA A 20 2.20 -9.48 1.33
N ILE A 21 0.93 -9.84 1.22
CA ILE A 21 -0.07 -9.07 0.47
C ILE A 21 -0.24 -7.67 1.07
N ALA A 22 -0.32 -7.56 2.39
CA ALA A 22 -0.46 -6.27 3.08
C ALA A 22 0.77 -5.38 2.92
N CYS A 23 1.95 -5.97 2.77
CA CYS A 23 3.21 -5.23 2.59
C CYS A 23 3.37 -4.60 1.21
N GLY A 24 2.42 -4.82 0.29
CA GLY A 24 2.41 -4.16 -1.02
C GLY A 24 2.24 -2.65 -0.96
N LEU A 25 1.71 -2.11 0.13
CA LEU A 25 1.56 -0.68 0.42
C LEU A 25 0.88 0.13 -0.68
N GLY A 26 0.09 -0.52 -1.53
CA GLY A 26 -0.61 0.09 -2.66
C GLY A 26 0.12 -0.05 -4.00
N TRP A 27 1.33 -0.55 -4.04
CA TRP A 27 2.04 -0.82 -5.29
C TRP A 27 1.59 -2.16 -5.89
N TYR A 28 0.43 -2.15 -6.51
CA TYR A 28 -0.26 -3.36 -6.97
C TYR A 28 0.52 -4.15 -8.03
N SER A 29 1.17 -3.48 -8.98
CA SER A 29 1.91 -4.17 -10.05
C SER A 29 3.13 -4.91 -9.52
N LEU A 30 3.94 -4.27 -8.68
CA LEU A 30 5.11 -4.90 -8.09
C LEU A 30 4.73 -5.99 -7.09
N SER A 31 3.77 -5.73 -6.21
CA SER A 31 3.36 -6.71 -5.21
C SER A 31 2.74 -7.93 -5.86
N GLY A 32 1.94 -7.76 -6.91
CA GLY A 32 1.37 -8.86 -7.67
C GLY A 32 2.43 -9.77 -8.26
N VAL A 33 3.41 -9.20 -8.94
CA VAL A 33 4.52 -9.98 -9.54
C VAL A 33 5.38 -10.63 -8.47
N THR A 34 5.78 -9.89 -7.44
CA THR A 34 6.66 -10.39 -6.38
C THR A 34 6.01 -11.53 -5.60
N VAL A 35 4.76 -11.38 -5.20
CA VAL A 35 4.04 -12.43 -4.47
C VAL A 35 3.80 -13.65 -5.37
N THR A 36 3.49 -13.45 -6.65
CA THR A 36 3.36 -14.55 -7.61
C THR A 36 4.65 -15.36 -7.70
N ASN A 37 5.80 -14.71 -7.80
CA ASN A 37 7.10 -15.37 -7.91
C ASN A 37 7.47 -16.13 -6.63
N LEU A 38 7.08 -15.64 -5.46
CA LEU A 38 7.43 -16.23 -4.17
C LEU A 38 6.41 -17.27 -3.68
N MET A 39 5.13 -17.08 -3.96
CA MET A 39 4.04 -17.84 -3.33
C MET A 39 3.03 -18.42 -4.32
N GLY A 40 3.16 -18.13 -5.61
CA GLY A 40 2.28 -18.65 -6.65
C GLY A 40 1.24 -17.66 -7.16
N PRO A 41 0.47 -18.04 -8.22
CA PRO A 41 -0.42 -17.13 -8.93
C PRO A 41 -1.64 -16.69 -8.10
N ARG A 42 -2.17 -17.55 -7.25
CA ARG A 42 -3.37 -17.22 -6.45
C ARG A 42 -3.11 -16.11 -5.43
N PRO A 43 -2.11 -16.20 -4.54
CA PRO A 43 -1.75 -15.09 -3.66
C PRO A 43 -1.32 -13.84 -4.42
N GLY A 44 -0.62 -14.01 -5.55
CA GLY A 44 -0.21 -12.89 -6.40
C GLY A 44 -1.38 -12.11 -6.98
N SER A 45 -2.43 -12.79 -7.43
CA SER A 45 -3.66 -12.15 -7.92
C SER A 45 -4.39 -11.42 -6.80
N ILE A 46 -4.44 -11.98 -5.61
CA ILE A 46 -5.03 -11.32 -4.43
C ILE A 46 -4.22 -10.08 -4.06
N ALA A 47 -2.89 -10.16 -4.10
CA ALA A 47 -2.01 -9.02 -3.83
C ALA A 47 -2.24 -7.89 -4.84
N PHE A 48 -2.33 -8.21 -6.13
CA PHE A 48 -2.62 -7.23 -7.17
C PHE A 48 -3.95 -6.54 -6.92
N LEU A 49 -5.03 -7.29 -6.76
CA LEU A 49 -6.38 -6.74 -6.61
C LEU A 49 -6.54 -5.94 -5.31
N SER A 50 -6.04 -6.44 -4.19
CA SER A 50 -6.19 -5.74 -2.91
C SER A 50 -5.43 -4.41 -2.88
N ASN A 51 -4.24 -4.37 -3.45
CA ASN A 51 -3.46 -3.14 -3.53
C ASN A 51 -4.03 -2.16 -4.55
N LEU A 52 -4.61 -2.65 -5.67
CA LEU A 52 -5.33 -1.82 -6.63
C LEU A 52 -6.59 -1.19 -5.99
N MET A 53 -7.35 -1.98 -5.25
CA MET A 53 -8.53 -1.48 -4.53
C MET A 53 -8.13 -0.45 -3.46
N ARG A 54 -7.02 -0.65 -2.79
CA ARG A 54 -6.49 0.32 -1.84
C ARG A 54 -6.16 1.65 -2.51
N GLU A 55 -5.56 1.62 -3.69
CA GLU A 55 -5.26 2.84 -4.46
C GLU A 55 -6.55 3.57 -4.86
N ILE A 56 -7.52 2.85 -5.41
CA ILE A 56 -8.83 3.42 -5.77
C ILE A 56 -9.50 4.05 -4.54
N PHE A 57 -9.48 3.35 -3.41
CA PHE A 57 -10.01 3.88 -2.15
C PHE A 57 -9.30 5.15 -1.71
N SER A 58 -7.98 5.25 -1.92
CA SER A 58 -7.23 6.47 -1.59
C SER A 58 -7.68 7.68 -2.40
N PHE A 59 -8.04 7.51 -3.67
CA PHE A 59 -8.56 8.61 -4.49
C PHE A 59 -9.87 9.19 -3.93
N PHE A 60 -10.73 8.36 -3.37
CA PHE A 60 -11.97 8.81 -2.74
C PHE A 60 -11.77 9.36 -1.33
N SER A 61 -10.82 8.81 -0.59
CA SER A 61 -10.61 9.18 0.82
C SER A 61 -9.79 10.46 1.00
N ILE A 62 -8.84 10.75 0.10
CA ILE A 62 -7.97 11.94 0.23
C ILE A 62 -8.76 13.25 0.33
N PRO A 63 -9.76 13.56 -0.51
CA PRO A 63 -10.55 14.78 -0.37
C PRO A 63 -11.26 14.91 0.98
N TRP A 64 -11.81 13.80 1.46
CA TRP A 64 -12.49 13.76 2.77
C TRP A 64 -11.50 13.96 3.92
N ILE A 65 -10.36 13.27 3.88
CA ILE A 65 -9.32 13.34 4.91
C ILE A 65 -8.72 14.76 4.97
N SER A 66 -8.48 15.39 3.81
CA SER A 66 -7.94 16.76 3.77
C SER A 66 -8.84 17.78 4.46
N ARG A 67 -10.14 17.55 4.44
CA ARG A 67 -11.14 18.43 5.09
C ARG A 67 -11.30 18.16 6.57
N HIS A 68 -11.17 16.91 7.01
CA HIS A 68 -11.55 16.50 8.36
C HIS A 68 -10.37 16.12 9.26
N LEU A 69 -9.31 15.55 8.71
CA LEU A 69 -8.18 15.02 9.47
C LEU A 69 -6.86 15.78 9.25
N GLY A 70 -6.83 16.71 8.29
CA GLY A 70 -5.65 17.50 7.96
C GLY A 70 -4.85 16.93 6.79
N TYR A 71 -3.91 17.74 6.28
CA TYR A 71 -3.19 17.42 5.05
C TYR A 71 -2.22 16.25 5.19
N PHE A 72 -1.48 16.17 6.28
CA PHE A 72 -0.51 15.08 6.48
C PHE A 72 -1.17 13.71 6.59
N SER A 73 -2.40 13.66 7.09
CA SER A 73 -3.16 12.41 7.18
C SER A 73 -3.50 11.80 5.81
N CYS A 74 -3.51 12.60 4.75
CA CYS A 74 -3.75 12.13 3.38
C CYS A 74 -2.63 11.21 2.87
N ILE A 75 -1.41 11.34 3.39
CA ILE A 75 -0.25 10.53 3.00
C ILE A 75 -0.45 9.06 3.38
N GLY A 76 -1.13 8.78 4.49
CA GLY A 76 -1.37 7.43 4.97
C GLY A 76 -2.06 6.51 3.95
N PRO A 77 -3.25 6.86 3.43
CA PRO A 77 -3.93 6.06 2.41
C PRO A 77 -3.15 5.93 1.11
N ALA A 78 -2.38 6.95 0.73
CA ALA A 78 -1.59 6.95 -0.49
C ALA A 78 -0.49 5.87 -0.48
N GLY A 79 0.20 5.68 0.65
CA GLY A 79 1.24 4.65 0.77
C GLY A 79 2.36 4.82 -0.25
N ALA A 80 2.73 3.74 -0.93
CA ALA A 80 3.79 3.76 -1.95
C ALA A 80 3.45 4.60 -3.18
N THR A 81 2.16 4.80 -3.49
CA THR A 81 1.73 5.59 -4.64
C THR A 81 1.73 7.10 -4.39
N SER A 82 2.10 7.55 -3.20
CA SER A 82 2.13 8.97 -2.83
C SER A 82 3.16 9.81 -3.59
N GLU A 83 4.10 9.17 -4.28
CA GLU A 83 5.10 9.84 -5.13
C GLU A 83 4.66 9.98 -6.60
N ASP A 84 3.70 9.18 -7.06
CA ASP A 84 3.30 9.09 -8.47
C ASP A 84 1.79 9.10 -8.69
N THR A 85 1.11 7.97 -8.55
CA THR A 85 -0.29 7.81 -8.97
C THR A 85 -1.27 8.65 -8.15
N THR A 86 -1.05 8.77 -6.84
CA THR A 86 -1.88 9.62 -5.96
C THR A 86 -1.35 11.03 -5.79
N LEU A 87 -0.17 11.34 -6.33
CA LEU A 87 0.44 12.66 -6.22
C LEU A 87 -0.44 13.79 -6.78
N PRO A 88 -1.11 13.64 -7.95
CA PRO A 88 -2.05 14.66 -8.43
C PRO A 88 -3.16 15.00 -7.43
N MET A 89 -3.68 14.00 -6.72
CA MET A 89 -4.67 14.20 -5.67
C MET A 89 -4.10 14.98 -4.49
N MET A 90 -2.85 14.69 -4.10
CA MET A 90 -2.14 15.41 -3.05
C MET A 90 -1.91 16.87 -3.44
N ILE A 91 -1.50 17.14 -4.67
CA ILE A 91 -1.30 18.50 -5.19
C ILE A 91 -2.61 19.28 -5.15
N ARG A 92 -3.72 18.66 -5.53
CA ARG A 92 -5.03 19.31 -5.62
C ARG A 92 -5.64 19.60 -4.25
N TYR A 93 -5.50 18.70 -3.29
CA TYR A 93 -6.21 18.76 -2.01
C TYR A 93 -5.35 19.11 -0.79
N THR A 94 -4.04 19.27 -0.97
CA THR A 94 -3.10 19.65 0.09
C THR A 94 -2.23 20.84 -0.34
N ASN A 95 -1.20 21.16 0.44
CA ASN A 95 -0.27 22.25 0.15
C ASN A 95 1.10 21.71 -0.34
N GLU A 96 1.99 22.63 -0.76
CA GLU A 96 3.31 22.28 -1.31
C GLU A 96 4.17 21.53 -0.30
N GLU A 97 4.16 21.90 0.97
CA GLU A 97 4.91 21.23 2.02
C GLU A 97 4.49 19.76 2.16
N THR A 98 3.19 19.51 2.19
CA THR A 98 2.64 18.15 2.24
C THR A 98 3.00 17.35 1.00
N VAL A 99 3.01 17.96 -0.19
CA VAL A 99 3.39 17.30 -1.45
C VAL A 99 4.85 16.84 -1.39
N VAL A 100 5.78 17.65 -0.90
CA VAL A 100 7.19 17.27 -0.74
C VAL A 100 7.32 16.07 0.19
N ILE A 101 6.65 16.09 1.33
CA ILE A 101 6.64 14.96 2.28
C ILE A 101 6.01 13.71 1.66
N SER A 102 4.95 13.88 0.86
CA SER A 102 4.30 12.80 0.12
C SER A 102 5.27 12.10 -0.83
N VAL A 103 6.07 12.85 -1.58
CA VAL A 103 7.09 12.28 -2.48
C VAL A 103 8.11 11.48 -1.68
N PHE A 104 8.65 12.00 -0.59
CA PHE A 104 9.58 11.28 0.27
C PHE A 104 8.97 10.01 0.85
N ASN A 105 7.73 10.08 1.32
CA ASN A 105 7.01 8.91 1.82
C ASN A 105 6.87 7.83 0.74
N GLY A 106 6.49 8.22 -0.47
CA GLY A 106 6.35 7.31 -1.61
C GLY A 106 7.66 6.61 -1.96
N VAL A 107 8.76 7.35 -2.01
CA VAL A 107 10.09 6.79 -2.28
C VAL A 107 10.48 5.77 -1.21
N ILE A 108 10.32 6.10 0.06
CA ILE A 108 10.65 5.21 1.17
C ILE A 108 9.76 3.96 1.15
N CYS A 109 8.46 4.12 0.96
CA CYS A 109 7.53 3.00 0.88
C CYS A 109 7.84 2.10 -0.32
N SER A 110 8.13 2.69 -1.48
CA SER A 110 8.47 1.94 -2.69
C SER A 110 9.76 1.12 -2.53
N ALA A 111 10.76 1.67 -1.86
CA ALA A 111 11.98 0.94 -1.53
C ALA A 111 11.71 -0.18 -0.52
N ALA A 112 10.79 0.03 0.40
CA ALA A 112 10.45 -0.94 1.45
C ALA A 112 9.62 -2.13 0.95
N VAL A 113 8.77 -1.94 -0.07
CA VAL A 113 7.84 -2.98 -0.56
C VAL A 113 8.52 -4.31 -0.86
N PRO A 114 9.54 -4.41 -1.74
CA PRO A 114 10.15 -5.69 -2.05
C PRO A 114 10.85 -6.32 -0.84
N VAL A 115 11.46 -5.50 0.00
CA VAL A 115 12.13 -5.97 1.23
C VAL A 115 11.13 -6.55 2.21
N LEU A 116 10.01 -5.85 2.43
CA LEU A 116 8.97 -6.31 3.35
C LEU A 116 8.27 -7.57 2.86
N ILE A 117 7.97 -7.67 1.57
CA ILE A 117 7.37 -8.88 1.00
C ILE A 117 8.30 -10.08 1.15
N ALA A 118 9.58 -9.92 0.84
CA ALA A 118 10.58 -10.97 1.00
C ALA A 118 10.72 -11.38 2.47
N PHE A 119 10.76 -10.42 3.39
CA PHE A 119 10.81 -10.67 4.83
C PHE A 119 9.59 -11.48 5.30
N CYS A 120 8.38 -11.06 4.94
CA CYS A 120 7.16 -11.75 5.34
C CYS A 120 7.07 -13.16 4.76
N SER A 121 7.55 -13.39 3.54
CA SER A 121 7.57 -14.71 2.93
C SER A 121 8.51 -15.68 3.62
N ARG A 122 9.57 -15.17 4.25
CA ARG A 122 10.56 -16.00 4.96
C ARG A 122 10.22 -16.28 6.41
N PHE A 123 9.67 -15.29 7.13
CA PHE A 123 9.55 -15.34 8.60
C PHE A 123 8.13 -15.63 9.08
N PHE A 124 7.16 -15.59 8.22
CA PHE A 124 5.80 -15.96 8.52
C PHE A 124 5.37 -17.17 7.67
#